data_5ccbc83a9378d1e96f269f341e820e7a
#
_entry.id   5ccbc83a9378d1e96f269f341e820e7a
#
_cell.length_a   1.000
_cell.length_b   1.000
_cell.length_c   1.000
_cell.angle_alpha   90.00
_cell.angle_beta   90.00
_cell.angle_gamma   90.00
#
_symmetry.space_group_name_H-M   'P 1'
#
loop_
_entity.id
_entity.type
_entity.pdbx_description
1 polymer ?
#
loop_
_entity_poly.entity_id
_entity_poly.type
_entity_poly.pdbx_seq_one_letter_code
_entity_poly.pdbx_strand_id
1 'polypeptide(L)'
;MDLGEPVDLAEPVMPAPLAARLMVPSGPLFFPVTAYGPDGAVDLDAYRAHVRRGVEVGAAAVFACCGTGEFHALTPEEFQECVRAAVAETAGRVPVVAGAGYGTALAVRYARLAEEAGADGLLAMPPYLVVAAQEGLLRHYRELAAATSLPVVVYQRDNAVFTPQTVVELARTEGIVGLKDGVGDLDLMTRIVSAVRGEAPGLDDFLYFNGLPTAELTQPAYRAVGVPLYSSAVFCFVPEIALAFHRALGAGDDAIVERLLDGFYRPFVELRARGRGYAVSLVKAGVRLRGLDVGEVRPPLHEPAEEHVKQLGQLIERGHALLEECQEGK
;
A
#
# COMPACT_ATOMS: atom_id res chain seq x y z
N MET A 1 15.36 -54.54 20.93
CA MET A 1 15.43 -53.51 19.87
C MET A 1 14.15 -52.74 19.96
N ASP A 2 14.29 -51.59 20.62
CA ASP A 2 13.19 -50.67 20.83
C ASP A 2 13.11 -49.78 19.57
N LEU A 3 12.03 -49.92 18.81
CA LEU A 3 11.76 -49.10 17.62
C LEU A 3 11.11 -47.83 18.14
N GLY A 4 11.92 -46.75 18.21
CA GLY A 4 11.45 -45.43 18.62
C GLY A 4 10.18 -45.00 17.89
N GLU A 5 9.27 -44.37 18.64
CA GLU A 5 8.01 -43.82 18.17
C GLU A 5 8.28 -42.83 17.02
N PRO A 6 7.41 -42.79 16.00
CA PRO A 6 7.55 -41.82 14.91
C PRO A 6 7.38 -40.39 15.46
N VAL A 7 8.37 -39.55 15.19
CA VAL A 7 8.31 -38.10 15.45
C VAL A 7 7.14 -37.56 14.65
N ASP A 8 6.12 -37.08 15.35
CA ASP A 8 4.97 -36.38 14.79
C ASP A 8 5.51 -35.03 14.20
N LEU A 9 5.74 -35.01 12.89
CA LEU A 9 6.07 -33.81 12.18
C LEU A 9 4.79 -32.97 12.14
N ALA A 10 4.68 -31.99 13.04
CA ALA A 10 3.59 -31.03 13.03
C ALA A 10 3.41 -30.50 11.59
N GLU A 11 2.22 -30.66 11.04
CA GLU A 11 1.87 -30.12 9.74
C GLU A 11 2.19 -28.62 9.71
N PRO A 12 2.77 -28.08 8.62
CA PRO A 12 3.05 -26.66 8.53
C PRO A 12 1.74 -25.88 8.69
N VAL A 13 1.66 -25.07 9.74
CA VAL A 13 0.51 -24.19 9.97
C VAL A 13 0.43 -23.24 8.78
N MET A 14 -0.56 -23.41 7.92
CA MET A 14 -0.80 -22.50 6.79
C MET A 14 -1.11 -21.11 7.33
N PRO A 15 -0.46 -20.05 6.77
CA PRO A 15 -0.75 -18.70 7.20
C PRO A 15 -2.23 -18.36 6.96
N ALA A 16 -2.81 -17.59 7.88
CA ALA A 16 -4.19 -17.11 7.74
C ALA A 16 -4.40 -16.39 6.39
N PRO A 17 -5.59 -16.49 5.77
CA PRO A 17 -5.89 -15.79 4.53
C PRO A 17 -5.55 -14.29 4.61
N LEU A 18 -5.13 -13.68 3.49
CA LEU A 18 -4.72 -12.27 3.44
C LEU A 18 -5.77 -11.34 4.05
N ALA A 19 -7.05 -11.55 3.75
CA ALA A 19 -8.15 -10.76 4.30
C ALA A 19 -8.12 -10.77 5.84
N ALA A 20 -8.03 -11.94 6.46
CA ALA A 20 -7.97 -12.07 7.91
C ALA A 20 -6.74 -11.38 8.53
N ARG A 21 -5.59 -11.37 7.83
CA ARG A 21 -4.35 -10.69 8.27
C ARG A 21 -4.44 -9.17 8.17
N LEU A 22 -5.31 -8.64 7.30
CA LEU A 22 -5.46 -7.20 7.04
C LEU A 22 -6.69 -6.57 7.69
N MET A 23 -7.70 -7.33 8.12
CA MET A 23 -8.94 -6.78 8.70
C MET A 23 -8.71 -5.89 9.92
N VAL A 24 -7.73 -6.24 10.77
CA VAL A 24 -7.34 -5.44 11.94
C VAL A 24 -5.82 -5.28 11.94
N PRO A 25 -5.29 -4.36 11.15
CA PRO A 25 -3.85 -4.22 11.03
C PRO A 25 -3.24 -3.71 12.33
N SER A 26 -2.14 -4.33 12.76
CA SER A 26 -1.38 -3.91 13.95
C SER A 26 -0.57 -2.64 13.75
N GLY A 27 -0.52 -2.11 12.53
CA GLY A 27 0.23 -0.92 12.13
C GLY A 27 -0.16 -0.42 10.74
N PRO A 28 0.52 0.62 10.24
CA PRO A 28 0.29 1.15 8.89
C PRO A 28 0.63 0.14 7.79
N LEU A 29 -0.06 0.28 6.65
CA LEU A 29 0.28 -0.47 5.44
C LEU A 29 1.44 0.25 4.73
N PHE A 30 2.55 -0.45 4.59
CA PHE A 30 3.81 0.08 4.08
C PHE A 30 3.92 -0.13 2.57
N PHE A 31 4.17 0.96 1.85
CA PHE A 31 4.38 0.99 0.40
C PHE A 31 5.83 1.41 0.11
N PRO A 32 6.81 0.51 0.18
CA PRO A 32 8.22 0.87 0.04
C PRO A 32 8.52 1.52 -1.30
N VAL A 33 9.44 2.49 -1.29
CA VAL A 33 10.06 3.01 -2.51
C VAL A 33 11.01 1.97 -3.08
N THR A 34 11.16 1.92 -4.40
CA THR A 34 12.22 1.14 -5.03
C THR A 34 13.52 1.94 -5.02
N ALA A 35 14.61 1.33 -4.58
CA ALA A 35 15.93 1.95 -4.57
C ALA A 35 16.62 1.73 -5.92
N TYR A 36 17.34 2.77 -6.38
CA TYR A 36 18.14 2.73 -7.60
C TYR A 36 19.57 3.19 -7.32
N GLY A 37 20.53 2.50 -7.96
CA GLY A 37 21.92 2.92 -7.94
C GLY A 37 22.21 4.13 -8.84
N PRO A 38 23.45 4.65 -8.80
CA PRO A 38 23.85 5.79 -9.62
C PRO A 38 23.79 5.52 -11.14
N ASP A 39 23.83 4.25 -11.54
CA ASP A 39 23.67 3.79 -12.92
C ASP A 39 22.19 3.65 -13.35
N GLY A 40 21.27 3.90 -12.43
CA GLY A 40 19.83 3.75 -12.64
C GLY A 40 19.32 2.31 -12.54
N ALA A 41 20.17 1.31 -12.26
CA ALA A 41 19.73 -0.06 -11.97
C ALA A 41 19.07 -0.15 -10.58
N VAL A 42 18.26 -1.19 -10.35
CA VAL A 42 17.70 -1.44 -9.03
C VAL A 42 18.81 -1.78 -8.04
N ASP A 43 18.87 -1.05 -6.92
CA ASP A 43 19.74 -1.37 -5.78
C ASP A 43 18.96 -2.27 -4.80
N LEU A 44 19.13 -3.58 -4.96
CA LEU A 44 18.44 -4.56 -4.13
C LEU A 44 18.89 -4.53 -2.67
N ASP A 45 20.12 -4.13 -2.36
CA ASP A 45 20.61 -4.07 -0.99
C ASP A 45 19.98 -2.90 -0.23
N ALA A 46 19.94 -1.72 -0.83
CA ALA A 46 19.22 -0.56 -0.29
C ALA A 46 17.71 -0.83 -0.19
N TYR A 47 17.11 -1.49 -1.19
CA TYR A 47 15.70 -1.88 -1.16
C TYR A 47 15.40 -2.85 -0.01
N ARG A 48 16.22 -3.89 0.18
CA ARG A 48 16.12 -4.84 1.31
C ARG A 48 16.22 -4.13 2.65
N ALA A 49 17.20 -3.24 2.81
CA ALA A 49 17.38 -2.45 4.02
C ALA A 49 16.12 -1.59 4.32
N HIS A 50 15.52 -0.99 3.28
CA HIS A 50 14.29 -0.21 3.42
C HIS A 50 13.11 -1.07 3.87
N VAL A 51 12.89 -2.23 3.23
CA VAL A 51 11.81 -3.15 3.59
C VAL A 51 12.01 -3.68 5.01
N ARG A 52 13.22 -4.15 5.35
CA ARG A 52 13.56 -4.66 6.69
C ARG A 52 13.24 -3.64 7.76
N ARG A 53 13.73 -2.39 7.60
CA ARG A 53 13.46 -1.29 8.54
C ARG A 53 11.96 -1.06 8.73
N GLY A 54 11.18 -1.03 7.64
CA GLY A 54 9.72 -0.86 7.73
C GLY A 54 9.03 -1.97 8.54
N VAL A 55 9.44 -3.23 8.32
CA VAL A 55 8.91 -4.37 9.07
C VAL A 55 9.31 -4.33 10.55
N GLU A 56 10.56 -4.00 10.84
CA GLU A 56 11.09 -3.91 12.23
C GLU A 56 10.41 -2.81 13.05
N VAL A 57 10.05 -1.69 12.43
CA VAL A 57 9.37 -0.60 13.13
C VAL A 57 7.86 -0.77 13.22
N GLY A 58 7.27 -1.83 12.62
CA GLY A 58 5.89 -2.20 12.85
C GLY A 58 4.92 -2.00 11.68
N ALA A 59 5.38 -2.15 10.44
CA ALA A 59 4.47 -2.29 9.30
C ALA A 59 3.54 -3.50 9.48
N ALA A 60 2.25 -3.35 9.19
CA ALA A 60 1.30 -4.47 9.22
C ALA A 60 1.29 -5.30 7.93
N ALA A 61 1.73 -4.72 6.82
CA ALA A 61 1.90 -5.37 5.53
C ALA A 61 2.87 -4.58 4.66
N VAL A 62 3.51 -5.25 3.69
CA VAL A 62 4.38 -4.63 2.69
C VAL A 62 3.68 -4.70 1.32
N PHE A 63 3.44 -3.54 0.70
CA PHE A 63 2.87 -3.42 -0.64
C PHE A 63 4.01 -3.14 -1.64
N ALA A 64 4.67 -4.21 -2.07
CA ALA A 64 5.87 -4.15 -2.89
C ALA A 64 5.57 -3.74 -4.34
N CYS A 65 6.42 -2.92 -4.93
CA CYS A 65 6.35 -2.53 -6.35
C CYS A 65 4.96 -2.02 -6.76
N CYS A 66 4.30 -1.25 -5.88
CA CYS A 66 3.06 -0.53 -6.20
C CYS A 66 3.36 0.90 -6.67
N GLY A 67 2.39 1.81 -6.59
CA GLY A 67 2.56 3.20 -7.07
C GLY A 67 3.75 3.93 -6.46
N THR A 68 3.91 3.88 -5.13
CA THR A 68 5.06 4.48 -4.42
C THR A 68 6.39 3.79 -4.79
N GLY A 69 6.36 2.50 -5.09
CA GLY A 69 7.51 1.71 -5.55
C GLY A 69 7.78 1.83 -7.05
N GLU A 70 7.23 2.84 -7.72
CA GLU A 70 7.50 3.15 -9.14
C GLU A 70 7.22 1.96 -10.09
N PHE A 71 6.13 1.22 -9.87
CA PHE A 71 5.72 0.09 -10.70
C PHE A 71 5.83 0.36 -12.21
N HIS A 72 5.46 1.58 -12.62
CA HIS A 72 5.49 2.02 -14.02
C HIS A 72 6.90 2.08 -14.64
N ALA A 73 7.94 2.09 -13.81
CA ALA A 73 9.33 2.25 -14.22
C ALA A 73 10.16 0.96 -14.10
N LEU A 74 9.53 -0.13 -13.63
CA LEU A 74 10.20 -1.42 -13.45
C LEU A 74 10.00 -2.33 -14.66
N THR A 75 11.06 -3.03 -15.06
CA THR A 75 10.91 -4.19 -15.96
C THR A 75 10.25 -5.36 -15.21
N PRO A 76 9.68 -6.35 -15.90
CA PRO A 76 9.14 -7.54 -15.25
C PRO A 76 10.17 -8.29 -14.40
N GLU A 77 11.42 -8.32 -14.82
CA GLU A 77 12.53 -8.97 -14.12
C GLU A 77 12.89 -8.22 -12.83
N GLU A 78 13.08 -6.90 -12.89
CA GLU A 78 13.32 -6.04 -11.73
C GLU A 78 12.16 -6.12 -10.72
N PHE A 79 10.93 -6.13 -11.22
CA PHE A 79 9.73 -6.32 -10.39
C PHE A 79 9.81 -7.63 -9.60
N GLN A 80 10.09 -8.75 -10.29
CA GLN A 80 10.14 -10.06 -9.66
C GLN A 80 11.25 -10.16 -8.61
N GLU A 81 12.42 -9.57 -8.89
CA GLU A 81 13.53 -9.51 -7.93
C GLU A 81 13.19 -8.67 -6.69
N CYS A 82 12.55 -7.52 -6.85
CA CYS A 82 12.08 -6.69 -5.74
C CYS A 82 11.03 -7.41 -4.89
N VAL A 83 10.07 -8.10 -5.52
CA VAL A 83 9.05 -8.88 -4.77
C VAL A 83 9.72 -10.00 -3.99
N ARG A 84 10.64 -10.79 -4.59
CA ARG A 84 11.40 -11.82 -3.86
C ARG A 84 12.20 -11.23 -2.70
N ALA A 85 12.83 -10.08 -2.90
CA ALA A 85 13.55 -9.38 -1.85
C ALA A 85 12.63 -8.98 -0.69
N ALA A 86 11.44 -8.44 -0.99
CA ALA A 86 10.45 -8.09 0.03
C ALA A 86 9.96 -9.33 0.80
N VAL A 87 9.64 -10.43 0.11
CA VAL A 87 9.25 -11.70 0.74
C VAL A 87 10.35 -12.24 1.65
N ALA A 88 11.60 -12.23 1.20
CA ALA A 88 12.72 -12.68 2.01
C ALA A 88 12.91 -11.81 3.28
N GLU A 89 12.79 -10.48 3.16
CA GLU A 89 12.98 -9.56 4.30
C GLU A 89 11.81 -9.60 5.29
N THR A 90 10.59 -9.83 4.82
CA THR A 90 9.44 -10.01 5.73
C THR A 90 9.53 -11.34 6.48
N ALA A 91 10.09 -12.37 5.87
CA ALA A 91 10.22 -13.72 6.42
C ALA A 91 8.91 -14.25 7.06
N GLY A 92 7.76 -13.98 6.42
CA GLY A 92 6.43 -14.35 6.87
C GLY A 92 5.86 -13.57 8.06
N ARG A 93 6.62 -12.62 8.65
CA ARG A 93 6.17 -11.78 9.78
C ARG A 93 4.95 -10.93 9.43
N VAL A 94 4.94 -10.40 8.22
CA VAL A 94 3.82 -9.62 7.67
C VAL A 94 3.58 -10.03 6.22
N PRO A 95 2.35 -9.88 5.68
CA PRO A 95 2.06 -10.23 4.30
C PRO A 95 2.75 -9.28 3.31
N VAL A 96 3.14 -9.85 2.16
CA VAL A 96 3.65 -9.10 1.00
C VAL A 96 2.59 -9.09 -0.09
N VAL A 97 2.11 -7.91 -0.46
CA VAL A 97 1.16 -7.68 -1.56
C VAL A 97 1.93 -7.01 -2.70
N ALA A 98 1.96 -7.64 -3.86
CA ALA A 98 2.67 -7.13 -5.03
C ALA A 98 1.78 -6.33 -5.98
N GLY A 99 2.32 -5.33 -6.67
CA GLY A 99 1.59 -4.61 -7.71
C GLY A 99 1.36 -5.48 -8.95
N ALA A 100 0.17 -5.35 -9.59
CA ALA A 100 -0.08 -5.87 -10.93
C ALA A 100 -0.83 -4.80 -11.73
N GLY A 101 -0.58 -4.66 -13.03
CA GLY A 101 -1.20 -3.58 -13.77
C GLY A 101 -0.96 -3.62 -15.28
N TYR A 102 -1.20 -2.49 -15.95
CA TYR A 102 -1.26 -2.34 -17.39
C TYR A 102 -2.50 -3.01 -18.03
N GLY A 103 -2.43 -3.40 -19.31
CA GLY A 103 -3.47 -4.18 -19.97
C GLY A 103 -3.51 -5.62 -19.47
N THR A 104 -4.62 -6.34 -19.69
CA THR A 104 -4.90 -7.66 -19.12
C THR A 104 -3.75 -8.65 -19.27
N ALA A 105 -3.16 -8.77 -20.46
CA ALA A 105 -2.08 -9.73 -20.70
C ALA A 105 -0.83 -9.46 -19.85
N LEU A 106 -0.45 -8.19 -19.66
CA LEU A 106 0.66 -7.82 -18.77
C LEU A 106 0.28 -7.95 -17.31
N ALA A 107 -0.93 -7.56 -16.91
CA ALA A 107 -1.41 -7.74 -15.55
C ALA A 107 -1.35 -9.21 -15.12
N VAL A 108 -1.79 -10.13 -15.98
CA VAL A 108 -1.68 -11.59 -15.77
C VAL A 108 -0.22 -12.04 -15.67
N ARG A 109 0.68 -11.50 -16.52
CA ARG A 109 2.12 -11.80 -16.41
C ARG A 109 2.69 -11.37 -15.06
N TYR A 110 2.40 -10.14 -14.61
CA TYR A 110 2.85 -9.63 -13.31
C TYR A 110 2.27 -10.43 -12.14
N ALA A 111 1.02 -10.86 -12.24
CA ALA A 111 0.41 -11.72 -11.23
C ALA A 111 1.18 -13.04 -11.05
N ARG A 112 1.51 -13.71 -12.16
CA ARG A 112 2.31 -14.95 -12.13
C ARG A 112 3.72 -14.73 -11.58
N LEU A 113 4.39 -13.64 -11.99
CA LEU A 113 5.71 -13.30 -11.46
C LEU A 113 5.68 -13.03 -9.95
N ALA A 114 4.61 -12.39 -9.44
CA ALA A 114 4.41 -12.16 -8.02
C ALA A 114 4.16 -13.49 -7.25
N GLU A 115 3.35 -14.38 -7.81
CA GLU A 115 3.08 -15.71 -7.26
C GLU A 115 4.36 -16.55 -7.20
N GLU A 116 5.14 -16.60 -8.29
CA GLU A 116 6.45 -17.26 -8.34
C GLU A 116 7.48 -16.65 -7.38
N ALA A 117 7.35 -15.36 -7.07
CA ALA A 117 8.19 -14.66 -6.11
C ALA A 117 7.78 -14.91 -4.65
N GLY A 118 6.63 -15.55 -4.41
CA GLY A 118 6.12 -15.90 -3.08
C GLY A 118 5.31 -14.78 -2.40
N ALA A 119 4.71 -13.86 -3.16
CA ALA A 119 3.80 -12.85 -2.61
C ALA A 119 2.57 -13.51 -1.98
N ASP A 120 1.96 -12.84 -0.98
CA ASP A 120 0.73 -13.27 -0.31
C ASP A 120 -0.54 -12.73 -0.98
N GLY A 121 -0.43 -11.79 -1.91
CA GLY A 121 -1.56 -11.18 -2.61
C GLY A 121 -1.15 -10.15 -3.64
N LEU A 122 -2.14 -9.59 -4.32
CA LEU A 122 -1.97 -8.60 -5.39
C LEU A 122 -2.74 -7.32 -5.12
N LEU A 123 -2.15 -6.18 -5.48
CA LEU A 123 -2.83 -4.91 -5.71
C LEU A 123 -2.94 -4.70 -7.22
N ALA A 124 -4.13 -4.92 -7.77
CA ALA A 124 -4.41 -4.76 -9.20
C ALA A 124 -4.68 -3.29 -9.54
N MET A 125 -3.70 -2.64 -10.15
CA MET A 125 -3.77 -1.24 -10.57
C MET A 125 -4.63 -1.06 -11.83
N PRO A 126 -5.10 0.17 -12.11
CA PRO A 126 -5.90 0.44 -13.32
C PRO A 126 -5.23 0.02 -14.63
N PRO A 127 -6.00 -0.40 -15.63
CA PRO A 127 -5.47 -0.64 -16.97
C PRO A 127 -4.91 0.65 -17.57
N TYR A 128 -3.83 0.53 -18.36
CA TYR A 128 -3.07 1.68 -18.87
C TYR A 128 -3.82 2.41 -19.99
N LEU A 129 -3.98 3.74 -19.84
CA LEU A 129 -4.52 4.69 -20.85
C LEU A 129 -5.93 4.42 -21.39
N VAL A 130 -6.62 3.38 -20.97
CA VAL A 130 -7.93 3.02 -21.54
C VAL A 130 -9.04 3.45 -20.60
N VAL A 131 -9.99 4.25 -21.11
CA VAL A 131 -11.29 4.48 -20.48
C VAL A 131 -12.22 3.41 -20.99
N ALA A 132 -12.56 2.43 -20.15
CA ALA A 132 -13.35 1.28 -20.53
C ALA A 132 -14.76 1.33 -19.91
N ALA A 133 -15.74 0.67 -20.57
CA ALA A 133 -17.04 0.42 -19.97
C ALA A 133 -16.92 -0.51 -18.76
N GLN A 134 -17.91 -0.49 -17.86
CA GLN A 134 -17.91 -1.27 -16.62
C GLN A 134 -17.76 -2.78 -16.88
N GLU A 135 -18.38 -3.30 -17.93
CA GLU A 135 -18.28 -4.71 -18.33
C GLU A 135 -16.86 -5.08 -18.76
N GLY A 136 -16.15 -4.17 -19.41
CA GLY A 136 -14.76 -4.34 -19.81
C GLY A 136 -13.83 -4.35 -18.61
N LEU A 137 -14.03 -3.44 -17.65
CA LEU A 137 -13.29 -3.41 -16.38
C LEU A 137 -13.53 -4.68 -15.57
N LEU A 138 -14.80 -5.08 -15.41
CA LEU A 138 -15.17 -6.30 -14.69
C LEU A 138 -14.50 -7.54 -15.30
N ARG A 139 -14.54 -7.67 -16.64
CA ARG A 139 -13.89 -8.78 -17.33
C ARG A 139 -12.35 -8.77 -17.12
N HIS A 140 -11.71 -7.60 -17.20
CA HIS A 140 -10.28 -7.43 -16.97
C HIS A 140 -9.85 -7.99 -15.60
N TYR A 141 -10.53 -7.60 -14.52
CA TYR A 141 -10.18 -8.05 -13.17
C TYR A 141 -10.57 -9.50 -12.90
N ARG A 142 -11.64 -10.01 -13.52
CA ARG A 142 -11.99 -11.45 -13.49
C ARG A 142 -10.94 -12.30 -14.17
N GLU A 143 -10.46 -11.90 -15.35
CA GLU A 143 -9.38 -12.60 -16.05
C GLU A 143 -8.06 -12.58 -15.26
N LEU A 144 -7.76 -11.47 -14.59
CA LEU A 144 -6.61 -11.37 -13.70
C LEU A 144 -6.73 -12.32 -12.51
N ALA A 145 -7.86 -12.28 -11.78
CA ALA A 145 -8.09 -13.13 -10.62
C ALA A 145 -8.06 -14.63 -10.98
N ALA A 146 -8.63 -15.00 -12.12
CA ALA A 146 -8.61 -16.40 -12.59
C ALA A 146 -7.21 -16.91 -13.04
N ALA A 147 -6.23 -16.02 -13.22
CA ALA A 147 -4.90 -16.38 -13.72
C ALA A 147 -3.86 -16.67 -12.62
N THR A 148 -4.23 -16.54 -11.35
CA THR A 148 -3.36 -16.72 -10.18
C THR A 148 -4.15 -17.27 -9.00
N SER A 149 -3.47 -17.91 -8.05
CA SER A 149 -4.05 -18.31 -6.76
C SER A 149 -4.00 -17.18 -5.72
N LEU A 150 -3.32 -16.07 -6.02
CA LEU A 150 -3.17 -14.95 -5.09
C LEU A 150 -4.48 -14.17 -4.96
N PRO A 151 -4.90 -13.82 -3.73
CA PRO A 151 -6.00 -12.90 -3.50
C PRO A 151 -5.70 -11.51 -4.07
N VAL A 152 -6.70 -10.90 -4.72
CA VAL A 152 -6.58 -9.65 -5.46
C VAL A 152 -7.35 -8.53 -4.76
N VAL A 153 -6.68 -7.43 -4.46
CA VAL A 153 -7.29 -6.14 -4.12
C VAL A 153 -7.35 -5.30 -5.39
N VAL A 154 -8.54 -4.92 -5.83
CA VAL A 154 -8.74 -4.08 -7.02
C VAL A 154 -8.55 -2.61 -6.65
N TYR A 155 -7.82 -1.85 -7.46
CA TYR A 155 -7.58 -0.44 -7.21
C TYR A 155 -8.33 0.44 -8.21
N GLN A 156 -9.35 1.18 -7.72
CA GLN A 156 -10.00 2.20 -8.53
C GLN A 156 -9.25 3.52 -8.45
N ARG A 157 -8.97 4.07 -9.62
CA ARG A 157 -8.27 5.36 -9.77
C ARG A 157 -8.32 5.81 -11.23
N ASP A 158 -8.26 7.12 -11.45
CA ASP A 158 -8.13 7.75 -12.76
C ASP A 158 -9.17 7.23 -13.78
N ASN A 159 -8.75 6.34 -14.69
CA ASN A 159 -9.57 5.78 -15.78
C ASN A 159 -10.32 4.49 -15.40
N ALA A 160 -10.17 3.98 -14.21
CA ALA A 160 -10.89 2.80 -13.70
C ALA A 160 -11.70 3.15 -12.45
N VAL A 161 -12.80 3.85 -12.62
CA VAL A 161 -13.76 4.18 -11.57
C VAL A 161 -14.98 3.28 -11.72
N PHE A 162 -15.37 2.60 -10.63
CA PHE A 162 -16.45 1.63 -10.66
C PHE A 162 -17.78 2.22 -10.20
N THR A 163 -18.88 1.71 -10.77
CA THR A 163 -20.20 1.89 -10.16
C THR A 163 -20.33 0.97 -8.93
N PRO A 164 -21.24 1.29 -7.98
CA PRO A 164 -21.52 0.40 -6.86
C PRO A 164 -21.85 -1.02 -7.29
N GLN A 165 -22.66 -1.18 -8.36
CA GLN A 165 -23.04 -2.49 -8.88
C GLN A 165 -21.85 -3.27 -9.44
N THR A 166 -20.90 -2.61 -10.11
CA THR A 166 -19.67 -3.26 -10.58
C THR A 166 -18.83 -3.78 -9.41
N VAL A 167 -18.78 -3.03 -8.29
CA VAL A 167 -18.03 -3.48 -7.11
C VAL A 167 -18.72 -4.67 -6.44
N VAL A 168 -20.06 -4.73 -6.41
CA VAL A 168 -20.80 -5.91 -5.94
C VAL A 168 -20.42 -7.14 -6.78
N GLU A 169 -20.36 -7.01 -8.10
CA GLU A 169 -19.96 -8.10 -8.99
C GLU A 169 -18.47 -8.49 -8.83
N LEU A 170 -17.59 -7.53 -8.58
CA LEU A 170 -16.19 -7.79 -8.24
C LEU A 170 -16.08 -8.53 -6.89
N ALA A 171 -16.81 -8.10 -5.87
CA ALA A 171 -16.79 -8.72 -4.55
C ALA A 171 -17.30 -10.18 -4.56
N ARG A 172 -18.24 -10.50 -5.48
CA ARG A 172 -18.72 -11.88 -5.71
C ARG A 172 -17.76 -12.73 -6.55
N THR A 173 -16.73 -12.13 -7.13
CA THR A 173 -15.75 -12.84 -7.97
C THR A 173 -14.73 -13.56 -7.10
N GLU A 174 -14.59 -14.86 -7.28
CA GLU A 174 -13.58 -15.66 -6.57
C GLU A 174 -12.17 -15.08 -6.76
N GLY A 175 -11.41 -15.01 -5.68
CA GLY A 175 -10.06 -14.44 -5.67
C GLY A 175 -10.01 -12.91 -5.53
N ILE A 176 -11.12 -12.17 -5.68
CA ILE A 176 -11.15 -10.72 -5.42
C ILE A 176 -11.59 -10.50 -3.97
N VAL A 177 -10.69 -9.94 -3.15
CA VAL A 177 -10.86 -9.81 -1.69
C VAL A 177 -10.99 -8.38 -1.20
N GLY A 178 -10.91 -7.38 -2.07
CA GLY A 178 -11.03 -6.00 -1.63
C GLY A 178 -10.99 -4.95 -2.74
N LEU A 179 -11.32 -3.73 -2.33
CA LEU A 179 -11.28 -2.53 -3.16
C LEU A 179 -10.41 -1.46 -2.48
N LYS A 180 -9.46 -0.90 -3.23
CA LYS A 180 -8.71 0.29 -2.84
C LYS A 180 -9.23 1.49 -3.62
N ASP A 181 -9.54 2.60 -2.92
CA ASP A 181 -10.03 3.83 -3.56
C ASP A 181 -8.94 4.89 -3.65
N GLY A 182 -8.68 5.38 -4.85
CA GLY A 182 -7.80 6.50 -5.13
C GLY A 182 -8.51 7.66 -5.83
N VAL A 183 -9.84 7.65 -5.87
CA VAL A 183 -10.67 8.70 -6.49
C VAL A 183 -10.93 9.82 -5.49
N GLY A 184 -11.26 9.49 -4.24
CA GLY A 184 -11.52 10.47 -3.19
C GLY A 184 -12.98 10.94 -3.12
N ASP A 185 -13.90 10.26 -3.79
CA ASP A 185 -15.33 10.54 -3.74
C ASP A 185 -15.97 9.75 -2.60
N LEU A 186 -16.19 10.42 -1.46
CA LEU A 186 -16.80 9.81 -0.27
C LEU A 186 -18.26 9.41 -0.48
N ASP A 187 -19.02 10.14 -1.30
CA ASP A 187 -20.42 9.74 -1.64
C ASP A 187 -20.41 8.43 -2.42
N LEU A 188 -19.55 8.32 -3.44
CA LEU A 188 -19.39 7.09 -4.20
C LEU A 188 -18.95 5.93 -3.30
N MET A 189 -17.96 6.15 -2.42
CA MET A 189 -17.50 5.10 -1.49
C MET A 189 -18.57 4.67 -0.50
N THR A 190 -19.36 5.60 0.02
CA THR A 190 -20.51 5.27 0.88
C THR A 190 -21.52 4.39 0.16
N ARG A 191 -21.85 4.71 -1.10
CA ARG A 191 -22.75 3.89 -1.93
C ARG A 191 -22.18 2.52 -2.24
N ILE A 192 -20.86 2.44 -2.52
CA ILE A 192 -20.16 1.16 -2.77
C ILE A 192 -20.23 0.26 -1.52
N VAL A 193 -19.81 0.76 -0.38
CA VAL A 193 -19.80 -0.01 0.88
C VAL A 193 -21.22 -0.48 1.24
N SER A 194 -22.22 0.41 1.09
CA SER A 194 -23.63 0.07 1.33
C SER A 194 -24.16 -0.98 0.38
N ALA A 195 -23.83 -0.89 -0.93
CA ALA A 195 -24.29 -1.84 -1.94
C ALA A 195 -23.67 -3.24 -1.71
N VAL A 196 -22.34 -3.33 -1.45
CA VAL A 196 -21.71 -4.62 -1.17
C VAL A 196 -22.30 -5.26 0.07
N ARG A 197 -22.48 -4.48 1.17
CA ARG A 197 -23.10 -4.98 2.39
C ARG A 197 -24.52 -5.49 2.19
N GLY A 198 -25.32 -4.80 1.39
CA GLY A 198 -26.74 -5.13 1.17
C GLY A 198 -26.95 -6.24 0.15
N GLU A 199 -26.13 -6.31 -0.89
CA GLU A 199 -26.35 -7.17 -2.05
C GLU A 199 -25.41 -8.37 -2.14
N ALA A 200 -24.32 -8.38 -1.37
CA ALA A 200 -23.37 -9.50 -1.29
C ALA A 200 -23.24 -10.02 0.15
N PRO A 201 -24.32 -10.56 0.76
CA PRO A 201 -24.28 -11.06 2.13
C PRO A 201 -23.26 -12.18 2.30
N GLY A 202 -22.57 -12.21 3.44
CA GLY A 202 -21.50 -13.20 3.73
C GLY A 202 -20.11 -12.80 3.26
N LEU A 203 -19.94 -11.57 2.73
CA LEU A 203 -18.63 -10.99 2.39
C LEU A 203 -18.21 -9.92 3.43
N ASP A 204 -18.40 -10.22 4.70
CA ASP A 204 -18.02 -9.31 5.80
C ASP A 204 -16.51 -9.08 5.89
N ASP A 205 -15.72 -9.94 5.27
CA ASP A 205 -14.27 -9.88 5.16
C ASP A 205 -13.76 -9.15 3.89
N PHE A 206 -14.67 -8.58 3.06
CA PHE A 206 -14.25 -7.79 1.91
C PHE A 206 -13.58 -6.49 2.34
N LEU A 207 -12.33 -6.31 1.92
CA LEU A 207 -11.46 -5.24 2.39
C LEU A 207 -11.70 -3.92 1.65
N TYR A 208 -11.74 -2.82 2.38
CA TYR A 208 -11.81 -1.48 1.80
C TYR A 208 -10.61 -0.64 2.26
N PHE A 209 -9.96 0.03 1.29
CA PHE A 209 -8.76 0.82 1.51
C PHE A 209 -8.92 2.24 1.01
N ASN A 210 -8.52 3.22 1.81
CA ASN A 210 -8.23 4.55 1.35
C ASN A 210 -6.86 4.55 0.66
N GLY A 211 -6.84 4.78 -0.63
CA GLY A 211 -5.67 4.74 -1.51
C GLY A 211 -5.21 6.10 -2.00
N LEU A 212 -5.72 7.17 -1.42
CA LEU A 212 -5.29 8.52 -1.78
C LEU A 212 -3.80 8.74 -1.44
N PRO A 213 -3.09 9.55 -2.20
CA PRO A 213 -1.76 9.98 -1.81
C PRO A 213 -1.84 10.74 -0.48
N THR A 214 -1.09 10.32 0.55
CA THR A 214 -1.25 10.80 1.93
C THR A 214 -2.68 10.55 2.44
N ALA A 215 -3.07 9.28 2.46
CA ALA A 215 -4.42 8.84 2.81
C ALA A 215 -4.82 9.26 4.24
N GLU A 216 -3.85 9.47 5.13
CA GLU A 216 -4.06 9.92 6.50
C GLU A 216 -4.91 11.20 6.58
N LEU A 217 -4.72 12.13 5.64
CA LEU A 217 -5.47 13.41 5.63
C LEU A 217 -7.00 13.20 5.57
N THR A 218 -7.44 12.17 4.90
CA THR A 218 -8.87 11.86 4.71
C THR A 218 -9.35 10.64 5.50
N GLN A 219 -8.44 9.92 6.16
CA GLN A 219 -8.76 8.65 6.80
C GLN A 219 -9.86 8.73 7.88
N PRO A 220 -9.98 9.77 8.70
CA PRO A 220 -11.10 9.88 9.62
C PRO A 220 -12.47 9.83 8.91
N ALA A 221 -12.62 10.53 7.78
CA ALA A 221 -13.84 10.52 6.98
C ALA A 221 -14.07 9.15 6.29
N TYR A 222 -13.03 8.53 5.74
CA TYR A 222 -13.11 7.19 5.15
C TYR A 222 -13.51 6.12 6.17
N ARG A 223 -12.95 6.19 7.38
CA ARG A 223 -13.34 5.30 8.48
C ARG A 223 -14.83 5.42 8.82
N ALA A 224 -15.36 6.64 8.85
CA ALA A 224 -16.77 6.89 9.15
C ALA A 224 -17.73 6.26 8.12
N VAL A 225 -17.31 6.11 6.85
CA VAL A 225 -18.11 5.46 5.81
C VAL A 225 -17.82 3.96 5.64
N GLY A 226 -17.04 3.36 6.56
CA GLY A 226 -16.78 1.93 6.59
C GLY A 226 -15.52 1.48 5.82
N VAL A 227 -14.54 2.37 5.62
CA VAL A 227 -13.24 2.08 4.99
C VAL A 227 -12.13 2.17 6.05
N PRO A 228 -11.79 1.06 6.73
CA PRO A 228 -10.88 1.09 7.87
C PRO A 228 -9.40 1.14 7.49
N LEU A 229 -9.04 0.61 6.30
CA LEU A 229 -7.66 0.47 5.88
C LEU A 229 -7.19 1.68 5.05
N TYR A 230 -5.91 1.98 5.12
CA TYR A 230 -5.31 3.05 4.32
C TYR A 230 -3.84 2.81 4.00
N SER A 231 -3.38 3.36 2.89
CA SER A 231 -1.97 3.33 2.49
C SER A 231 -1.21 4.48 3.12
N SER A 232 -0.06 4.21 3.76
CA SER A 232 0.79 5.24 4.31
C SER A 232 2.09 5.37 3.52
N ALA A 233 2.19 6.41 2.70
CA ALA A 233 3.45 6.78 2.04
C ALA A 233 4.42 7.46 3.03
N VAL A 234 3.89 8.15 4.03
CA VAL A 234 4.65 8.82 5.10
C VAL A 234 5.42 7.81 5.94
N PHE A 235 4.90 6.59 6.11
CA PHE A 235 5.59 5.52 6.80
C PHE A 235 6.97 5.17 6.20
N CYS A 236 7.19 5.45 4.92
CA CYS A 236 8.49 5.22 4.27
C CYS A 236 9.63 5.99 4.93
N PHE A 237 9.39 7.20 5.43
CA PHE A 237 10.46 8.10 5.89
C PHE A 237 10.30 8.62 7.32
N VAL A 238 9.07 8.69 7.85
CA VAL A 238 8.80 9.05 9.25
C VAL A 238 7.80 8.07 9.88
N PRO A 239 8.20 6.78 10.02
CA PRO A 239 7.32 5.76 10.54
C PRO A 239 6.80 6.08 11.96
N GLU A 240 7.56 6.85 12.75
CA GLU A 240 7.17 7.27 14.10
C GLU A 240 5.87 8.09 14.08
N ILE A 241 5.75 9.04 13.13
CA ILE A 241 4.55 9.87 12.96
C ILE A 241 3.39 9.02 12.44
N ALA A 242 3.64 8.17 11.44
CA ALA A 242 2.62 7.29 10.88
C ALA A 242 2.07 6.31 11.92
N LEU A 243 2.91 5.75 12.78
CA LEU A 243 2.52 4.88 13.88
C LEU A 243 1.74 5.64 14.97
N ALA A 244 2.14 6.86 15.31
CA ALA A 244 1.41 7.69 16.26
C ALA A 244 0.00 8.01 15.75
N PHE A 245 -0.11 8.41 14.47
CA PHE A 245 -1.40 8.63 13.82
C PHE A 245 -2.26 7.36 13.82
N HIS A 246 -1.68 6.22 13.43
CA HIS A 246 -2.40 4.94 13.39
C HIS A 246 -2.94 4.55 14.78
N ARG A 247 -2.13 4.68 15.83
CA ARG A 247 -2.55 4.39 17.21
C ARG A 247 -3.64 5.34 17.70
N ALA A 248 -3.48 6.65 17.46
CA ALA A 248 -4.46 7.66 17.87
C ALA A 248 -5.80 7.43 17.16
N LEU A 249 -5.77 7.21 15.84
CA LEU A 249 -6.96 6.90 15.06
C LEU A 249 -7.65 5.62 15.56
N GLY A 250 -6.88 4.57 15.86
CA GLY A 250 -7.39 3.30 16.39
C GLY A 250 -8.03 3.46 17.77
N ALA A 251 -7.45 4.29 18.63
CA ALA A 251 -7.94 4.59 19.97
C ALA A 251 -9.11 5.59 20.02
N GLY A 252 -9.43 6.27 18.90
CA GLY A 252 -10.40 7.36 18.87
C GLY A 252 -9.90 8.64 19.55
N ASP A 253 -8.58 8.84 19.61
CA ASP A 253 -7.95 10.05 20.16
C ASP A 253 -7.93 11.15 19.09
N ASP A 254 -9.09 11.78 18.90
CA ASP A 254 -9.29 12.80 17.87
C ASP A 254 -8.37 14.01 18.07
N ALA A 255 -8.00 14.34 19.30
CA ALA A 255 -7.14 15.48 19.61
C ALA A 255 -5.72 15.26 19.05
N ILE A 256 -5.14 14.06 19.19
CA ILE A 256 -3.86 13.72 18.62
C ILE A 256 -3.97 13.60 17.08
N VAL A 257 -5.05 12.99 16.59
CA VAL A 257 -5.30 12.89 15.13
C VAL A 257 -5.32 14.28 14.50
N GLU A 258 -6.11 15.22 15.01
CA GLU A 258 -6.21 16.59 14.51
C GLU A 258 -4.87 17.33 14.58
N ARG A 259 -4.14 17.19 15.70
CA ARG A 259 -2.82 17.82 15.86
C ARG A 259 -1.83 17.33 14.81
N LEU A 260 -1.78 16.03 14.54
CA LEU A 260 -0.90 15.46 13.51
C LEU A 260 -1.36 15.84 12.09
N LEU A 261 -2.67 15.88 11.84
CA LEU A 261 -3.21 16.34 10.55
C LEU A 261 -2.84 17.79 10.29
N ASP A 262 -3.03 18.69 11.25
CA ASP A 262 -2.77 20.11 11.08
C ASP A 262 -1.28 20.45 11.09
N GLY A 263 -0.51 19.81 11.96
CA GLY A 263 0.89 20.14 12.17
C GLY A 263 1.85 19.49 11.17
N PHE A 264 1.48 18.33 10.62
CA PHE A 264 2.36 17.56 9.73
C PHE A 264 1.70 17.18 8.40
N TYR A 265 0.56 16.46 8.40
CA TYR A 265 0.02 15.86 7.17
C TYR A 265 -0.50 16.91 6.17
N ARG A 266 -1.24 17.92 6.61
CA ARG A 266 -1.71 19.01 5.75
C ARG A 266 -0.56 19.79 5.14
N PRO A 267 0.45 20.29 5.91
CA PRO A 267 1.64 20.92 5.33
C PRO A 267 2.40 20.02 4.34
N PHE A 268 2.48 18.71 4.61
CA PHE A 268 3.08 17.75 3.68
C PHE A 268 2.30 17.66 2.35
N VAL A 269 0.97 17.62 2.41
CA VAL A 269 0.11 17.61 1.22
C VAL A 269 0.26 18.92 0.42
N GLU A 270 0.34 20.06 1.09
CA GLU A 270 0.58 21.35 0.46
C GLU A 270 1.95 21.41 -0.25
N LEU A 271 2.99 20.89 0.40
CA LEU A 271 4.31 20.76 -0.21
C LEU A 271 4.29 19.82 -1.43
N ARG A 272 3.65 18.68 -1.30
CA ARG A 272 3.51 17.70 -2.38
C ARG A 272 2.75 18.29 -3.60
N ALA A 273 1.78 19.13 -3.38
CA ALA A 273 0.99 19.76 -4.44
C ALA A 273 1.79 20.77 -5.29
N ARG A 274 3.00 21.16 -4.85
CA ARG A 274 3.84 22.12 -5.58
C ARG A 274 4.53 21.55 -6.82
N GLY A 275 4.60 20.21 -6.93
CA GLY A 275 5.23 19.57 -8.09
C GLY A 275 4.46 18.33 -8.57
N ARG A 276 4.40 18.17 -9.90
CA ARG A 276 3.86 16.93 -10.47
C ARG A 276 4.81 15.77 -10.18
N GLY A 277 4.28 14.62 -9.82
CA GLY A 277 5.10 13.44 -9.46
C GLY A 277 5.62 13.45 -8.02
N TYR A 278 5.45 14.53 -7.26
CA TYR A 278 5.93 14.66 -5.88
C TYR A 278 5.32 13.64 -4.90
N ALA A 279 4.24 12.97 -5.27
CA ALA A 279 3.70 11.86 -4.47
C ALA A 279 4.69 10.70 -4.29
N VAL A 280 5.68 10.57 -5.18
CA VAL A 280 6.75 9.56 -5.10
C VAL A 280 8.09 10.22 -4.77
N SER A 281 8.50 11.24 -5.53
CA SER A 281 9.84 11.81 -5.41
C SER A 281 10.09 12.48 -4.05
N LEU A 282 9.09 13.14 -3.43
CA LEU A 282 9.22 13.67 -2.06
C LEU A 282 9.34 12.55 -1.02
N VAL A 283 8.60 11.45 -1.17
CA VAL A 283 8.73 10.30 -0.26
C VAL A 283 10.15 9.73 -0.32
N LYS A 284 10.67 9.56 -1.53
CA LYS A 284 12.02 9.05 -1.76
C LYS A 284 13.10 10.01 -1.22
N ALA A 285 12.93 11.33 -1.43
CA ALA A 285 13.78 12.34 -0.80
C ALA A 285 13.71 12.28 0.73
N GLY A 286 12.53 12.05 1.30
CA GLY A 286 12.35 11.86 2.74
C GLY A 286 13.13 10.66 3.28
N VAL A 287 13.13 9.53 2.57
CA VAL A 287 13.92 8.34 2.94
C VAL A 287 15.41 8.66 2.96
N ARG A 288 15.93 9.40 1.95
CA ARG A 288 17.34 9.86 1.93
C ARG A 288 17.65 10.82 3.07
N LEU A 289 16.79 11.77 3.39
CA LEU A 289 16.95 12.67 4.55
C LEU A 289 17.00 11.91 5.88
N ARG A 290 16.43 10.72 5.94
CA ARG A 290 16.45 9.83 7.11
C ARG A 290 17.64 8.83 7.09
N GLY A 291 18.62 9.07 6.22
CA GLY A 291 19.92 8.38 6.23
C GLY A 291 19.96 7.05 5.48
N LEU A 292 18.94 6.72 4.66
CA LEU A 292 19.02 5.58 3.75
C LEU A 292 19.06 6.09 2.31
N ASP A 293 20.18 5.87 1.64
CA ASP A 293 20.29 6.22 0.22
C ASP A 293 19.50 5.19 -0.61
N VAL A 294 18.44 5.68 -1.24
CA VAL A 294 17.58 4.89 -2.15
C VAL A 294 17.64 5.44 -3.59
N GLY A 295 18.62 6.30 -3.86
CA GLY A 295 18.82 6.93 -5.16
C GLY A 295 17.70 7.88 -5.56
N GLU A 296 17.72 8.29 -6.82
CA GLU A 296 16.75 9.17 -7.43
C GLU A 296 15.56 8.40 -8.03
N VAL A 297 14.48 9.12 -8.39
CA VAL A 297 13.35 8.52 -9.13
C VAL A 297 13.73 8.29 -10.60
N ARG A 298 13.12 7.29 -11.23
CA ARG A 298 13.27 7.07 -12.69
C ARG A 298 12.35 7.99 -13.50
N PRO A 299 12.74 8.41 -14.70
CA PRO A 299 11.83 9.05 -15.64
C PRO A 299 10.56 8.22 -15.88
N PRO A 300 9.39 8.84 -16.10
CA PRO A 300 9.18 10.27 -16.31
C PRO A 300 9.07 11.13 -15.03
N LEU A 301 9.28 10.54 -13.85
CA LEU A 301 9.37 11.31 -12.62
C LEU A 301 10.68 12.12 -12.59
N HIS A 302 10.71 13.14 -11.76
CA HIS A 302 11.88 13.98 -11.53
C HIS A 302 12.06 14.26 -10.05
N GLU A 303 13.27 14.58 -9.66
CA GLU A 303 13.59 14.94 -8.28
C GLU A 303 12.88 16.25 -7.88
N PRO A 304 12.54 16.38 -6.59
CA PRO A 304 12.02 17.63 -6.06
C PRO A 304 13.08 18.73 -6.11
N ALA A 305 12.63 19.98 -6.25
CA ALA A 305 13.51 21.12 -6.13
C ALA A 305 14.22 21.15 -4.75
N GLU A 306 15.48 21.58 -4.69
CA GLU A 306 16.27 21.63 -3.46
C GLU A 306 15.56 22.39 -2.33
N GLU A 307 14.89 23.49 -2.66
CA GLU A 307 14.08 24.25 -1.71
C GLU A 307 12.97 23.40 -1.09
N HIS A 308 12.31 22.55 -1.90
CA HIS A 308 11.24 21.69 -1.42
C HIS A 308 11.78 20.52 -0.58
N VAL A 309 12.97 20.01 -0.90
CA VAL A 309 13.67 19.00 -0.07
C VAL A 309 14.04 19.62 1.29
N LYS A 310 14.53 20.87 1.32
CA LYS A 310 14.81 21.60 2.57
C LYS A 310 13.54 21.81 3.41
N GLN A 311 12.43 22.19 2.76
CA GLN A 311 11.13 22.34 3.45
C GLN A 311 10.64 21.00 4.00
N LEU A 312 10.84 19.90 3.27
CA LEU A 312 10.52 18.55 3.77
C LEU A 312 11.34 18.21 5.02
N GLY A 313 12.64 18.54 5.05
CA GLY A 313 13.50 18.37 6.23
C GLY A 313 12.95 19.11 7.46
N GLN A 314 12.62 20.39 7.29
CA GLN A 314 12.02 21.21 8.36
C GLN A 314 10.66 20.64 8.84
N LEU A 315 9.88 20.11 7.92
CA LEU A 315 8.59 19.49 8.26
C LEU A 315 8.79 18.19 9.05
N ILE A 316 9.80 17.40 8.71
CA ILE A 316 10.15 16.19 9.47
C ILE A 316 10.56 16.56 10.91
N GLU A 317 11.42 17.56 11.09
CA GLU A 317 11.84 18.06 12.41
C GLU A 317 10.63 18.53 13.23
N ARG A 318 9.76 19.33 12.62
CA ARG A 318 8.51 19.77 13.26
C ARG A 318 7.60 18.59 13.64
N GLY A 319 7.48 17.59 12.78
CA GLY A 319 6.70 16.39 13.04
C GLY A 319 7.19 15.63 14.28
N HIS A 320 8.51 15.53 14.47
CA HIS A 320 9.09 14.93 15.66
C HIS A 320 8.81 15.77 16.92
N ALA A 321 8.96 17.09 16.86
CA ALA A 321 8.63 17.98 17.98
C ALA A 321 7.15 17.83 18.40
N LEU A 322 6.23 17.72 17.43
CA LEU A 322 4.81 17.45 17.71
C LEU A 322 4.59 16.12 18.45
N LEU A 323 5.39 15.08 18.14
CA LEU A 323 5.27 13.81 18.87
C LEU A 323 5.73 13.93 20.32
N GLU A 324 6.79 14.67 20.60
CA GLU A 324 7.27 14.96 21.96
C GLU A 324 6.19 15.71 22.76
N GLU A 325 5.61 16.77 22.23
CA GLU A 325 4.51 17.51 22.82
C GLU A 325 3.27 16.64 23.12
N CYS A 326 2.96 15.68 22.23
CA CYS A 326 1.86 14.74 22.43
C CYS A 326 2.12 13.73 23.57
N GLN A 327 3.39 13.48 23.92
CA GLN A 327 3.77 12.60 25.02
C GLN A 327 3.79 13.32 26.38
N GLU A 328 4.21 14.59 26.39
CA GLU A 328 4.28 15.41 27.60
C GLU A 328 2.90 15.91 28.08
N GLY A 329 1.92 16.00 27.20
CA GLY A 329 0.54 16.44 27.49
C GLY A 329 -0.38 15.35 28.06
N LYS A 330 0.16 14.15 28.33
CA LYS A 330 -0.51 13.04 29.01
C LYS A 330 -0.08 12.94 30.46
#